data_0a5539812a1b19c2a881efcd872f8cd9
#
_entry.id   0a5539812a1b19c2a881efcd872f8cd9
#
_cell.length_a   1.000
_cell.length_b   1.000
_cell.length_c   1.000
_cell.angle_alpha   90.00
_cell.angle_beta   90.00
_cell.angle_gamma   90.00
#
_symmetry.space_group_name_H-M   'P 1'
#
loop_
_entity.id
_entity.type
_entity.pdbx_description
1 polymer ?
#
loop_
_entity_poly.entity_id
_entity_poly.type
_entity_poly.pdbx_seq_one_letter_code
_entity_poly.pdbx_strand_id
1 'polypeptide(L)'
;KMDDNGKVLSATSISYQDALTLALSFDGKIIFDNDSYNLHFSYDDDNGGTHQVHFTDAATTFNSMRFAVESGLSGVALWRLGSEDSRMWDFYDHDMSKDSLKNFDFRLFSTVKSFSLDETPAYSGEGEVLDVIGGPTSGKIRSELDTTELLISEEKYDSLPSKWVARKYGTKDKKKLVLTFDDGPDPVYTPRILDILSREKVPGAFFLVGINAENNIPLVKRIYNEG
;
A
#
# COMPACT_ATOMS: atom_id res chain seq x y z
N LYS A 1 9.91 13.05 16.14
CA LYS A 1 9.41 12.96 17.52
C LYS A 1 9.68 14.27 18.25
N MET A 2 8.75 14.73 19.01
CA MET A 2 8.83 16.01 19.74
C MET A 2 8.63 15.77 21.24
N ASP A 3 9.13 16.67 22.08
CA ASP A 3 8.81 16.71 23.49
C ASP A 3 7.53 17.56 23.74
N ASP A 4 7.08 17.60 24.99
CA ASP A 4 5.86 18.32 25.40
C ASP A 4 5.94 19.85 25.18
N ASN A 5 7.13 20.38 24.94
CA ASN A 5 7.39 21.80 24.64
C ASN A 5 7.54 22.06 23.13
N GLY A 6 7.33 21.05 22.28
CA GLY A 6 7.45 21.16 20.84
C GLY A 6 8.90 21.11 20.31
N LYS A 7 9.88 20.74 21.13
CA LYS A 7 11.26 20.61 20.70
C LYS A 7 11.48 19.26 20.01
N VAL A 8 12.11 19.29 18.83
CA VAL A 8 12.46 18.08 18.07
C VAL A 8 13.48 17.26 18.84
N LEU A 9 13.14 16.03 19.17
CA LEU A 9 14.02 15.05 19.82
C LEU A 9 14.76 14.18 18.81
N SER A 10 14.09 13.80 17.72
CA SER A 10 14.67 13.04 16.62
C SER A 10 13.92 13.30 15.33
N ALA A 11 14.60 13.19 14.20
CA ALA A 11 14.01 13.27 12.86
C ALA A 11 14.56 12.14 11.99
N THR A 12 13.69 11.56 11.16
CA THR A 12 14.03 10.53 10.18
C THR A 12 13.34 10.85 8.86
N SER A 13 13.96 10.46 7.74
CA SER A 13 13.30 10.53 6.44
C SER A 13 12.20 9.50 6.35
N ILE A 14 11.14 9.86 5.66
CA ILE A 14 9.99 8.99 5.41
C ILE A 14 9.62 9.05 3.92
N SER A 15 9.19 7.93 3.34
CA SER A 15 8.61 7.91 2.00
C SER A 15 7.15 8.37 2.01
N TYR A 16 6.62 8.73 0.84
CA TYR A 16 5.20 9.02 0.70
C TYR A 16 4.32 7.84 1.15
N GLN A 17 4.68 6.62 0.74
CA GLN A 17 3.93 5.41 1.09
C GLN A 17 3.95 5.13 2.59
N ASP A 18 5.11 5.35 3.24
CA ASP A 18 5.21 5.18 4.70
C ASP A 18 4.42 6.25 5.44
N ALA A 19 4.40 7.50 4.93
CA ALA A 19 3.58 8.56 5.51
C ALA A 19 2.09 8.21 5.49
N LEU A 20 1.57 7.72 4.35
CA LEU A 20 0.18 7.27 4.27
C LEU A 20 -0.10 6.05 5.16
N THR A 21 0.85 5.14 5.27
CA THR A 21 0.74 3.96 6.14
C THR A 21 0.65 4.37 7.62
N LEU A 22 1.48 5.32 8.04
CA LEU A 22 1.43 5.87 9.40
C LEU A 22 0.10 6.61 9.66
N ALA A 23 -0.33 7.45 8.70
CA ALA A 23 -1.60 8.15 8.81
C ALA A 23 -2.77 7.15 8.97
N LEU A 24 -2.76 6.06 8.21
CA LEU A 24 -3.78 5.00 8.32
C LEU A 24 -3.70 4.26 9.67
N SER A 25 -2.47 3.95 10.15
CA SER A 25 -2.27 3.16 11.37
C SER A 25 -2.63 3.89 12.64
N PHE A 26 -2.47 5.21 12.65
CA PHE A 26 -2.71 6.06 13.83
C PHE A 26 -3.90 7.02 13.66
N ASP A 27 -4.76 6.79 12.67
CA ASP A 27 -5.89 7.67 12.32
C ASP A 27 -5.47 9.16 12.17
N GLY A 28 -4.26 9.35 11.60
CA GLY A 28 -3.65 10.66 11.42
C GLY A 28 -4.38 11.46 10.34
N LYS A 29 -4.93 12.61 10.72
CA LYS A 29 -5.61 13.50 9.78
C LYS A 29 -4.60 14.29 8.96
N ILE A 30 -4.50 13.99 7.67
CA ILE A 30 -3.66 14.74 6.74
C ILE A 30 -4.24 16.13 6.51
N ILE A 31 -3.38 17.14 6.62
CA ILE A 31 -3.70 18.57 6.49
C ILE A 31 -2.79 19.15 5.40
N PHE A 32 -3.40 19.89 4.49
CA PHE A 32 -2.69 20.71 3.51
C PHE A 32 -2.35 22.06 4.16
N ASP A 33 -1.07 22.42 4.17
CA ASP A 33 -0.59 23.70 4.69
C ASP A 33 -0.51 24.72 3.55
N ASN A 34 -1.37 25.74 3.62
CA ASN A 34 -1.48 26.79 2.59
C ASN A 34 -0.26 27.72 2.53
N ASP A 35 0.57 27.77 3.56
CA ASP A 35 1.76 28.63 3.58
C ASP A 35 2.95 27.95 2.92
N SER A 36 3.14 26.65 3.17
CA SER A 36 4.24 25.88 2.61
C SER A 36 3.86 25.04 1.39
N TYR A 37 2.57 24.92 1.08
CA TYR A 37 2.02 24.03 0.07
C TYR A 37 2.48 22.56 0.25
N ASN A 38 2.60 22.13 1.51
CA ASN A 38 2.99 20.78 1.87
C ASN A 38 1.90 20.09 2.70
N LEU A 39 2.01 18.77 2.78
CA LEU A 39 1.13 17.95 3.60
C LEU A 39 1.79 17.61 4.93
N HIS A 40 0.98 17.59 5.98
CA HIS A 40 1.43 17.14 7.29
C HIS A 40 0.30 16.50 8.09
N PHE A 41 0.68 15.73 9.08
CA PHE A 41 -0.20 15.26 10.16
C PHE A 41 0.59 15.01 11.44
N SER A 42 -0.11 14.86 12.55
CA SER A 42 0.48 14.48 13.83
C SER A 42 -0.18 13.23 14.37
N TYR A 43 0.56 12.42 15.11
CA TYR A 43 0.05 11.26 15.83
C TYR A 43 0.84 11.03 17.12
N ASP A 44 0.23 10.33 18.07
CA ASP A 44 0.90 9.89 19.29
C ASP A 44 1.24 8.41 19.18
N ASP A 45 2.47 8.04 19.57
CA ASP A 45 2.88 6.65 19.63
C ASP A 45 2.36 5.95 20.91
N ASP A 46 2.42 4.63 20.94
CA ASP A 46 1.95 3.82 22.09
C ASP A 46 2.67 4.14 23.41
N ASN A 47 3.79 4.86 23.37
CA ASN A 47 4.56 5.32 24.53
C ASN A 47 4.26 6.77 24.90
N GLY A 48 3.24 7.38 24.30
CA GLY A 48 2.82 8.76 24.56
C GLY A 48 3.73 9.83 23.95
N GLY A 49 4.56 9.46 22.97
CA GLY A 49 5.40 10.44 22.27
C GLY A 49 4.72 11.00 21.03
N THR A 50 4.63 12.33 20.93
CA THR A 50 4.04 13.01 19.76
C THR A 50 5.02 13.04 18.58
N HIS A 51 4.50 12.68 17.42
CA HIS A 51 5.20 12.71 16.14
C HIS A 51 4.53 13.70 15.21
N GLN A 52 5.33 14.46 14.47
CA GLN A 52 4.87 15.22 13.31
C GLN A 52 5.49 14.63 12.05
N VAL A 53 4.66 14.43 11.04
CA VAL A 53 5.05 13.93 9.71
C VAL A 53 4.77 15.02 8.70
N HIS A 54 5.78 15.40 7.93
CA HIS A 54 5.69 16.31 6.80
C HIS A 54 6.10 15.54 5.55
N PHE A 55 5.33 15.66 4.49
CA PHE A 55 5.59 14.93 3.25
C PHE A 55 5.01 15.66 2.04
N THR A 56 5.47 15.29 0.87
CA THR A 56 4.94 15.74 -0.42
C THR A 56 4.26 14.59 -1.14
N ASP A 57 3.21 14.91 -1.88
CA ASP A 57 2.55 14.02 -2.81
C ASP A 57 2.64 14.53 -4.25
N ALA A 58 1.86 13.98 -5.17
CA ALA A 58 1.85 14.41 -6.56
C ALA A 58 1.37 15.86 -6.72
N ALA A 59 0.34 16.30 -5.98
CA ALA A 59 -0.20 17.65 -6.10
C ALA A 59 0.76 18.71 -5.55
N THR A 60 1.36 18.46 -4.39
CA THR A 60 2.35 19.37 -3.79
C THR A 60 3.66 19.40 -4.61
N THR A 61 4.05 18.27 -5.22
CA THR A 61 5.17 18.20 -6.17
C THR A 61 4.86 19.01 -7.44
N PHE A 62 3.66 18.87 -8.00
CA PHE A 62 3.20 19.68 -9.13
C PHE A 62 3.29 21.16 -8.82
N ASN A 63 2.77 21.62 -7.68
CA ASN A 63 2.87 23.00 -7.25
C ASN A 63 4.32 23.48 -7.16
N SER A 64 5.22 22.67 -6.60
CA SER A 64 6.65 23.00 -6.50
C SER A 64 7.31 23.17 -7.88
N MET A 65 6.99 22.31 -8.85
CA MET A 65 7.47 22.42 -10.22
C MET A 65 6.90 23.67 -10.91
N ARG A 66 5.65 23.97 -10.66
CA ARG A 66 4.95 25.14 -11.19
C ARG A 66 5.58 26.44 -10.65
N PHE A 67 5.84 26.53 -9.35
CA PHE A 67 6.56 27.65 -8.72
C PHE A 67 7.99 27.83 -9.27
N ALA A 68 8.69 26.73 -9.53
CA ALA A 68 10.03 26.78 -10.11
C ALA A 68 10.01 27.46 -11.48
N VAL A 69 9.07 27.10 -12.34
CA VAL A 69 8.92 27.72 -13.68
C VAL A 69 8.55 29.20 -13.57
N GLU A 70 7.60 29.56 -12.71
CA GLU A 70 7.21 30.96 -12.50
C GLU A 70 8.34 31.83 -11.95
N SER A 71 9.17 31.24 -11.10
CA SER A 71 10.35 31.90 -10.53
C SER A 71 11.54 31.95 -11.50
N GLY A 72 11.39 31.43 -12.72
CA GLY A 72 12.44 31.41 -13.74
C GLY A 72 13.62 30.50 -13.37
N LEU A 73 13.41 29.47 -12.54
CA LEU A 73 14.43 28.49 -12.21
C LEU A 73 14.68 27.55 -13.39
N SER A 74 15.91 27.12 -13.57
CA SER A 74 16.32 26.24 -14.67
C SER A 74 15.83 24.78 -14.51
N GLY A 75 15.30 24.41 -13.36
CA GLY A 75 14.78 23.08 -13.07
C GLY A 75 14.61 22.81 -11.60
N VAL A 76 14.18 21.60 -11.29
CA VAL A 76 13.99 21.07 -9.92
C VAL A 76 14.82 19.83 -9.73
N ALA A 77 15.21 19.56 -8.49
CA ALA A 77 15.87 18.31 -8.11
C ALA A 77 14.97 17.52 -7.17
N LEU A 78 14.84 16.24 -7.45
CA LEU A 78 14.03 15.34 -6.66
C LEU A 78 14.91 14.60 -5.63
N TRP A 79 14.57 14.74 -4.38
CA TRP A 79 15.19 13.98 -3.29
C TRP A 79 14.10 13.16 -2.58
N ARG A 80 14.08 11.84 -2.70
CA ARG A 80 14.89 10.93 -3.51
C ARG A 80 14.01 9.94 -4.26
N LEU A 81 14.52 9.34 -5.33
CA LEU A 81 13.82 8.28 -6.05
C LEU A 81 13.46 7.10 -5.14
N GLY A 82 12.21 6.60 -5.30
CA GLY A 82 11.63 5.53 -4.50
C GLY A 82 10.95 6.00 -3.21
N SER A 83 10.98 7.32 -2.93
CA SER A 83 10.28 7.91 -1.79
C SER A 83 9.11 8.81 -2.20
N GLU A 84 8.97 9.05 -3.50
CA GLU A 84 7.99 9.93 -4.10
C GLU A 84 6.61 9.28 -4.22
N ASP A 85 5.59 10.12 -4.43
CA ASP A 85 4.32 9.69 -4.96
C ASP A 85 4.46 9.40 -6.46
N SER A 86 4.29 8.15 -6.85
CA SER A 86 4.52 7.69 -8.23
C SER A 86 3.63 8.38 -9.27
N ARG A 87 2.52 9.01 -8.87
CA ARG A 87 1.66 9.80 -9.77
C ARG A 87 2.40 11.01 -10.37
N MET A 88 3.48 11.48 -9.73
CA MET A 88 4.29 12.56 -10.29
C MET A 88 4.89 12.22 -11.65
N TRP A 89 5.13 10.95 -11.94
CA TRP A 89 5.68 10.51 -13.21
C TRP A 89 4.70 10.68 -14.38
N ASP A 90 3.42 10.84 -14.10
CA ASP A 90 2.40 11.11 -15.12
C ASP A 90 2.47 12.55 -15.67
N PHE A 91 3.23 13.45 -15.00
CA PHE A 91 3.39 14.85 -15.42
C PHE A 91 4.83 15.40 -15.32
N TYR A 92 5.79 14.59 -14.92
CA TYR A 92 7.17 15.07 -14.63
C TYR A 92 7.86 15.76 -15.81
N ASP A 93 7.59 15.32 -17.02
CA ASP A 93 8.13 15.89 -18.28
C ASP A 93 7.18 16.91 -18.94
N HIS A 94 6.07 17.24 -18.27
CA HIS A 94 5.11 18.20 -18.81
C HIS A 94 5.64 19.64 -18.69
N ASP A 95 5.36 20.45 -19.71
CA ASP A 95 5.65 21.89 -19.65
C ASP A 95 4.74 22.57 -18.62
N MET A 96 5.32 23.05 -17.52
CA MET A 96 4.61 23.71 -16.42
C MET A 96 4.26 25.18 -16.70
N SER A 97 4.37 25.65 -17.94
CA SER A 97 3.88 27.00 -18.31
C SER A 97 2.35 27.09 -18.20
N LYS A 98 1.83 28.26 -17.85
CA LYS A 98 0.36 28.48 -17.78
C LYS A 98 -0.35 28.13 -19.10
N ASP A 99 0.28 28.36 -20.22
CA ASP A 99 -0.34 28.08 -21.53
C ASP A 99 -0.46 26.58 -21.79
N SER A 100 0.54 25.81 -21.46
CA SER A 100 0.52 24.34 -21.57
C SER A 100 -0.50 23.72 -20.62
N LEU A 101 -0.60 24.24 -19.40
CA LEU A 101 -1.47 23.71 -18.35
C LEU A 101 -2.98 23.97 -18.55
N LYS A 102 -3.37 24.82 -19.51
CA LYS A 102 -4.81 25.06 -19.83
C LYS A 102 -5.56 23.78 -20.22
N ASN A 103 -4.85 22.80 -20.77
CA ASN A 103 -5.42 21.51 -21.19
C ASN A 103 -4.96 20.34 -20.29
N PHE A 104 -4.33 20.62 -19.16
CA PHE A 104 -3.88 19.60 -18.24
C PHE A 104 -5.04 18.94 -17.50
N ASP A 105 -4.98 17.62 -17.33
CA ASP A 105 -6.03 16.86 -16.62
C ASP A 105 -5.77 16.81 -15.12
N PHE A 106 -6.25 17.81 -14.40
CA PHE A 106 -6.12 17.90 -12.93
C PHE A 106 -6.85 16.78 -12.17
N ARG A 107 -7.68 15.94 -12.83
CA ARG A 107 -8.31 14.79 -12.18
C ARG A 107 -7.29 13.74 -11.74
N LEU A 108 -6.06 13.80 -12.28
CA LEU A 108 -4.93 13.01 -11.83
C LEU A 108 -4.74 13.07 -10.29
N PHE A 109 -5.00 14.23 -9.69
CA PHE A 109 -4.82 14.42 -8.25
C PHE A 109 -5.96 13.88 -7.40
N SER A 110 -7.08 13.44 -7.99
CA SER A 110 -8.29 13.05 -7.25
C SER A 110 -8.27 11.63 -6.67
N THR A 111 -7.32 10.81 -7.05
CA THR A 111 -7.28 9.39 -6.65
C THR A 111 -5.86 8.94 -6.32
N VAL A 112 -5.67 8.33 -5.16
CA VAL A 112 -4.44 7.63 -4.80
C VAL A 112 -4.61 6.17 -5.15
N LYS A 113 -3.73 5.61 -5.98
CA LYS A 113 -3.74 4.19 -6.30
C LYS A 113 -3.51 3.36 -5.03
N SER A 114 -4.08 2.15 -5.00
CA SER A 114 -3.78 1.20 -3.94
C SER A 114 -2.28 0.90 -3.89
N PHE A 115 -1.80 0.50 -2.71
CA PHE A 115 -0.40 0.09 -2.56
C PHE A 115 -0.06 -1.08 -3.48
N SER A 116 1.19 -1.15 -3.91
CA SER A 116 1.71 -2.22 -4.76
C SER A 116 1.53 -3.60 -4.11
N LEU A 117 1.38 -4.64 -4.93
CA LEU A 117 1.33 -6.03 -4.47
C LEU A 117 2.62 -6.50 -3.77
N ASP A 118 3.74 -5.81 -4.01
CA ASP A 118 5.03 -6.12 -3.39
C ASP A 118 5.15 -5.61 -1.94
N GLU A 119 4.14 -4.88 -1.46
CA GLU A 119 4.16 -4.39 -0.09
C GLU A 119 3.67 -5.46 0.90
N THR A 120 4.38 -5.55 2.02
CA THR A 120 4.03 -6.46 3.11
C THR A 120 2.60 -6.19 3.59
N PRO A 121 1.74 -7.22 3.68
CA PRO A 121 0.40 -7.07 4.23
C PRO A 121 0.42 -6.50 5.66
N ALA A 122 -0.60 -5.74 6.00
CA ALA A 122 -0.83 -5.35 7.38
C ALA A 122 -1.35 -6.56 8.17
N TYR A 123 -0.67 -6.92 9.25
CA TYR A 123 -1.09 -8.01 10.12
C TYR A 123 -1.78 -7.46 11.35
N SER A 124 -2.92 -8.06 11.73
CA SER A 124 -3.62 -7.78 12.98
C SER A 124 -3.78 -9.07 13.81
N GLY A 125 -3.79 -8.91 15.13
CA GLY A 125 -3.92 -10.05 16.06
C GLY A 125 -2.67 -10.92 16.17
N GLU A 126 -2.78 -11.99 16.95
CA GLU A 126 -1.72 -12.95 17.20
C GLU A 126 -2.23 -14.38 16.94
N GLY A 127 -1.36 -15.25 16.46
CA GLY A 127 -1.69 -16.65 16.22
C GLY A 127 -1.04 -17.21 14.97
N GLU A 128 -1.35 -18.46 14.67
CA GLU A 128 -0.74 -19.25 13.58
C GLU A 128 -1.67 -19.40 12.37
N VAL A 129 -2.94 -19.09 12.53
CA VAL A 129 -3.92 -19.12 11.43
C VAL A 129 -3.97 -17.74 10.80
N LEU A 130 -3.91 -17.67 9.47
CA LEU A 130 -4.04 -16.45 8.70
C LEU A 130 -5.39 -16.43 7.99
N ASP A 131 -6.05 -15.29 8.09
CA ASP A 131 -7.29 -15.02 7.37
C ASP A 131 -7.19 -13.66 6.69
N VAL A 132 -7.38 -13.60 5.38
CA VAL A 132 -7.35 -12.34 4.64
C VAL A 132 -8.70 -11.66 4.81
N ILE A 133 -8.72 -10.58 5.57
CA ILE A 133 -9.94 -9.85 5.93
C ILE A 133 -10.18 -8.58 5.12
N GLY A 134 -9.20 -8.13 4.35
CA GLY A 134 -9.33 -6.98 3.47
C GLY A 134 -8.31 -7.00 2.33
N GLY A 135 -8.73 -6.54 1.16
CA GLY A 135 -7.86 -6.32 0.00
C GLY A 135 -7.41 -4.86 -0.12
N PRO A 136 -6.47 -4.58 -1.02
CA PRO A 136 -6.02 -3.22 -1.28
C PRO A 136 -7.14 -2.40 -1.92
N THR A 137 -7.30 -1.17 -1.43
CA THR A 137 -8.25 -0.20 -1.98
C THR A 137 -7.52 1.09 -2.34
N SER A 138 -8.03 1.79 -3.37
CA SER A 138 -7.54 3.13 -3.69
C SER A 138 -8.10 4.16 -2.72
N GLY A 139 -7.30 5.17 -2.41
CA GLY A 139 -7.73 6.35 -1.66
C GLY A 139 -8.42 7.37 -2.57
N LYS A 140 -9.12 8.31 -1.96
CA LYS A 140 -9.78 9.44 -2.64
C LYS A 140 -9.27 10.74 -2.06
N ILE A 141 -8.99 11.68 -2.97
CA ILE A 141 -8.57 13.04 -2.63
C ILE A 141 -9.54 14.01 -3.30
N ARG A 142 -9.94 15.02 -2.57
CA ARG A 142 -10.54 16.22 -3.16
C ARG A 142 -9.49 17.30 -3.21
N SER A 143 -9.29 17.88 -4.37
CA SER A 143 -8.40 19.01 -4.58
C SER A 143 -9.17 20.20 -5.14
N GLU A 144 -8.78 21.40 -4.73
CA GLU A 144 -9.25 22.63 -5.31
C GLU A 144 -8.15 23.23 -6.18
N LEU A 145 -8.55 23.68 -7.38
CA LEU A 145 -7.65 24.30 -8.34
C LEU A 145 -7.84 25.82 -8.31
N ASP A 146 -6.76 26.56 -8.05
CA ASP A 146 -6.71 27.97 -8.40
C ASP A 146 -6.59 28.07 -9.93
N THR A 147 -7.68 28.46 -10.57
CA THR A 147 -7.75 28.56 -12.04
C THR A 147 -6.96 29.74 -12.61
N THR A 148 -6.55 30.69 -11.77
CA THR A 148 -5.72 31.85 -12.17
C THR A 148 -4.24 31.47 -12.21
N GLU A 149 -3.78 30.84 -11.15
CA GLU A 149 -2.38 30.44 -11.01
C GLU A 149 -2.11 29.02 -11.53
N LEU A 150 -3.17 28.22 -11.75
CA LEU A 150 -3.10 26.81 -12.13
C LEU A 150 -2.26 26.01 -11.13
N LEU A 151 -2.61 26.16 -9.86
CA LEU A 151 -2.03 25.49 -8.70
C LEU A 151 -3.12 24.75 -7.94
N ILE A 152 -2.76 23.69 -7.27
CA ILE A 152 -3.64 23.06 -6.30
C ILE A 152 -3.60 23.91 -5.03
N SER A 153 -4.72 24.59 -4.73
CA SER A 153 -4.83 25.52 -3.61
C SER A 153 -5.31 24.88 -2.31
N GLU A 154 -5.97 23.73 -2.39
CA GLU A 154 -6.39 22.95 -1.25
C GLU A 154 -6.43 21.47 -1.59
N GLU A 155 -6.11 20.62 -0.63
CA GLU A 155 -6.17 19.18 -0.80
C GLU A 155 -6.68 18.51 0.48
N LYS A 156 -7.61 17.57 0.31
CA LYS A 156 -8.20 16.80 1.40
C LYS A 156 -8.27 15.34 1.05
N TYR A 157 -7.64 14.51 1.86
CA TYR A 157 -7.73 13.07 1.78
C TYR A 157 -9.06 12.60 2.40
N ASP A 158 -10.02 12.22 1.56
CA ASP A 158 -11.33 11.70 1.99
C ASP A 158 -11.22 10.24 2.45
N SER A 159 -10.33 9.48 1.82
CA SER A 159 -9.95 8.14 2.28
C SER A 159 -8.51 7.83 1.87
N LEU A 160 -7.79 7.14 2.73
CA LEU A 160 -6.46 6.64 2.46
C LEU A 160 -6.52 5.30 1.69
N PRO A 161 -5.51 5.00 0.85
CA PRO A 161 -5.40 3.68 0.26
C PRO A 161 -5.10 2.65 1.34
N SER A 162 -5.63 1.44 1.19
CA SER A 162 -5.36 0.34 2.11
C SER A 162 -4.47 -0.72 1.47
N LYS A 163 -3.76 -1.44 2.32
CA LYS A 163 -3.00 -2.65 1.98
C LYS A 163 -3.87 -3.90 2.12
N TRP A 164 -3.33 -5.04 1.74
CA TRP A 164 -3.84 -6.32 2.19
C TRP A 164 -3.82 -6.37 3.73
N VAL A 165 -4.92 -6.77 4.34
CA VAL A 165 -5.02 -6.96 5.78
C VAL A 165 -5.23 -8.44 6.06
N ALA A 166 -4.30 -9.04 6.78
CA ALA A 166 -4.37 -10.41 7.23
C ALA A 166 -4.50 -10.46 8.77
N ARG A 167 -5.51 -11.14 9.25
CA ARG A 167 -5.71 -11.39 10.67
C ARG A 167 -5.02 -12.68 11.08
N LYS A 168 -4.21 -12.60 12.13
CA LYS A 168 -3.63 -13.76 12.81
C LYS A 168 -4.51 -14.16 14.00
N TYR A 169 -4.79 -15.42 14.14
CA TYR A 169 -5.57 -15.92 15.27
C TYR A 169 -5.30 -17.40 15.54
N GLY A 170 -5.91 -17.96 16.56
CA GLY A 170 -5.77 -19.35 16.94
C GLY A 170 -4.42 -19.67 17.60
N THR A 171 -4.41 -20.77 18.32
CA THR A 171 -3.22 -21.31 18.99
C THR A 171 -2.85 -22.65 18.38
N LYS A 172 -1.55 -22.97 18.36
CA LYS A 172 -1.08 -24.30 17.97
C LYS A 172 -1.66 -25.35 18.90
N ASP A 173 -2.41 -26.30 18.35
CA ASP A 173 -2.69 -27.54 19.09
C ASP A 173 -1.42 -28.39 19.03
N LYS A 174 -0.75 -28.53 20.19
CA LYS A 174 0.53 -29.28 20.30
C LYS A 174 0.43 -30.76 19.94
N LYS A 175 -0.79 -31.29 19.79
CA LYS A 175 -1.06 -32.69 19.48
C LYS A 175 -1.56 -32.96 18.08
N LYS A 176 -1.66 -31.90 17.24
CA LYS A 176 -2.06 -32.01 15.85
C LYS A 176 -0.90 -31.70 14.93
N LEU A 177 -0.85 -32.38 13.80
CA LEU A 177 0.01 -32.08 12.68
C LEU A 177 -0.84 -32.11 11.40
N VAL A 178 -0.40 -31.38 10.40
CA VAL A 178 -1.00 -31.35 9.08
C VAL A 178 0.02 -31.96 8.11
N LEU A 179 -0.43 -32.91 7.31
CA LEU A 179 0.37 -33.42 6.20
C LEU A 179 0.19 -32.51 5.00
N THR A 180 1.28 -32.03 4.44
CA THR A 180 1.28 -31.20 3.21
C THR A 180 2.04 -31.90 2.10
N PHE A 181 1.55 -31.70 0.87
CA PHE A 181 2.12 -32.27 -0.34
C PHE A 181 2.27 -31.14 -1.35
N ASP A 182 3.52 -30.79 -1.65
CA ASP A 182 3.85 -29.63 -2.47
C ASP A 182 4.17 -30.04 -3.91
N ASP A 183 4.10 -29.08 -4.83
CA ASP A 183 4.50 -29.17 -6.25
C ASP A 183 3.70 -30.16 -7.13
N GLY A 184 2.61 -30.73 -6.61
CA GLY A 184 1.73 -31.61 -7.36
C GLY A 184 0.81 -30.91 -8.38
N PRO A 185 -0.14 -31.66 -8.95
CA PRO A 185 -0.29 -33.11 -8.85
C PRO A 185 0.70 -33.87 -9.77
N ASP A 186 1.19 -34.99 -9.28
CA ASP A 186 1.94 -35.96 -10.06
C ASP A 186 1.01 -37.11 -10.47
N PRO A 187 0.96 -37.50 -11.75
CA PRO A 187 0.03 -38.52 -12.24
C PRO A 187 0.29 -39.93 -11.72
N VAL A 188 1.49 -40.22 -11.18
CA VAL A 188 1.89 -41.54 -10.66
C VAL A 188 1.77 -41.56 -9.13
N TYR A 189 2.30 -40.54 -8.46
CA TYR A 189 2.41 -40.54 -7.00
C TYR A 189 1.17 -39.98 -6.29
N THR A 190 0.56 -38.91 -6.79
CA THR A 190 -0.59 -38.31 -6.15
C THR A 190 -1.77 -39.28 -5.98
N PRO A 191 -2.15 -40.13 -6.97
CA PRO A 191 -3.18 -41.14 -6.75
C PRO A 191 -2.88 -42.11 -5.60
N ARG A 192 -1.62 -42.56 -5.52
CA ARG A 192 -1.18 -43.47 -4.46
C ARG A 192 -1.24 -42.84 -3.06
N ILE A 193 -0.87 -41.56 -2.98
CA ILE A 193 -0.98 -40.78 -1.74
C ILE A 193 -2.44 -40.67 -1.32
N LEU A 194 -3.33 -40.31 -2.23
CA LEU A 194 -4.77 -40.21 -1.97
C LEU A 194 -5.35 -41.56 -1.51
N ASP A 195 -4.97 -42.67 -2.12
CA ASP A 195 -5.40 -44.02 -1.70
C ASP A 195 -4.96 -44.35 -0.26
N ILE A 196 -3.73 -43.92 0.12
CA ILE A 196 -3.22 -44.12 1.48
C ILE A 196 -3.99 -43.22 2.47
N LEU A 197 -4.12 -41.92 2.17
CA LEU A 197 -4.86 -40.98 3.03
C LEU A 197 -6.29 -41.43 3.26
N SER A 198 -6.98 -41.86 2.20
CA SER A 198 -8.33 -42.39 2.28
C SER A 198 -8.43 -43.66 3.14
N ARG A 199 -7.49 -44.60 2.95
CA ARG A 199 -7.44 -45.83 3.73
C ARG A 199 -7.20 -45.57 5.21
N GLU A 200 -6.26 -44.68 5.52
CA GLU A 200 -5.90 -44.33 6.91
C GLU A 200 -6.87 -43.28 7.51
N LYS A 201 -7.79 -42.73 6.72
CA LYS A 201 -8.74 -41.68 7.10
C LYS A 201 -8.03 -40.43 7.66
N VAL A 202 -6.95 -40.04 7.04
CA VAL A 202 -6.13 -38.87 7.38
C VAL A 202 -6.32 -37.79 6.32
N PRO A 203 -6.69 -36.56 6.67
CA PRO A 203 -6.74 -35.48 5.69
C PRO A 203 -5.34 -35.01 5.31
N GLY A 204 -5.19 -34.50 4.09
CA GLY A 204 -3.94 -33.89 3.62
C GLY A 204 -4.23 -32.58 2.90
N ALA A 205 -3.28 -31.65 2.95
CA ALA A 205 -3.33 -30.40 2.19
C ALA A 205 -2.37 -30.49 0.99
N PHE A 206 -2.86 -30.12 -0.19
CA PHE A 206 -2.08 -30.19 -1.42
C PHE A 206 -1.86 -28.78 -1.97
N PHE A 207 -0.59 -28.40 -2.18
CA PHE A 207 -0.18 -27.18 -2.83
C PHE A 207 0.25 -27.50 -4.27
N LEU A 208 -0.56 -27.06 -5.23
CA LEU A 208 -0.44 -27.51 -6.61
C LEU A 208 0.27 -26.48 -7.49
N VAL A 209 1.13 -26.93 -8.38
CA VAL A 209 1.68 -26.12 -9.46
C VAL A 209 0.65 -25.99 -10.59
N GLY A 210 0.36 -24.77 -11.01
CA GLY A 210 -0.72 -24.49 -11.98
C GLY A 210 -0.62 -25.31 -13.26
N ILE A 211 0.56 -25.40 -13.87
CA ILE A 211 0.77 -26.20 -15.11
C ILE A 211 0.51 -27.70 -14.88
N ASN A 212 0.89 -28.23 -13.71
CA ASN A 212 0.62 -29.63 -13.37
C ASN A 212 -0.87 -29.86 -13.15
N ALA A 213 -1.55 -28.91 -12.53
CA ALA A 213 -2.99 -28.94 -12.30
C ALA A 213 -3.77 -28.91 -13.63
N GLU A 214 -3.42 -28.00 -14.54
CA GLU A 214 -4.02 -27.92 -15.89
C GLU A 214 -3.90 -29.25 -16.66
N ASN A 215 -2.76 -29.88 -16.59
CA ASN A 215 -2.50 -31.13 -17.28
C ASN A 215 -3.17 -32.35 -16.62
N ASN A 216 -3.68 -32.20 -15.38
CA ASN A 216 -4.23 -33.30 -14.58
C ASN A 216 -5.54 -32.95 -13.88
N ILE A 217 -6.47 -32.27 -14.57
CA ILE A 217 -7.77 -31.83 -14.03
C ILE A 217 -8.55 -32.94 -13.30
N PRO A 218 -8.64 -34.19 -13.82
CA PRO A 218 -9.32 -35.26 -13.10
C PRO A 218 -8.71 -35.54 -11.72
N LEU A 219 -7.38 -35.42 -11.62
CA LEU A 219 -6.65 -35.66 -10.38
C LEU A 219 -6.84 -34.51 -9.38
N VAL A 220 -6.90 -33.26 -9.86
CA VAL A 220 -7.25 -32.09 -9.04
C VAL A 220 -8.65 -32.26 -8.44
N LYS A 221 -9.63 -32.72 -9.24
CA LYS A 221 -10.99 -33.00 -8.74
C LYS A 221 -10.98 -34.13 -7.70
N ARG A 222 -10.15 -35.14 -7.89
CA ARG A 222 -9.99 -36.22 -6.93
C ARG A 222 -9.42 -35.71 -5.60
N ILE A 223 -8.35 -34.90 -5.63
CA ILE A 223 -7.77 -34.23 -4.46
C ILE A 223 -8.87 -33.45 -3.69
N TYR A 224 -9.63 -32.63 -4.42
CA TYR A 224 -10.68 -31.82 -3.78
C TYR A 224 -11.81 -32.66 -3.13
N ASN A 225 -12.18 -33.79 -3.72
CA ASN A 225 -13.28 -34.62 -3.24
C ASN A 225 -12.88 -35.59 -2.13
N GLU A 226 -11.64 -36.00 -2.06
CA GLU A 226 -11.15 -37.04 -1.14
C GLU A 226 -10.33 -36.47 0.03
N GLY A 227 -9.78 -35.25 -0.10
CA GLY A 227 -8.85 -34.65 0.84
C GLY A 227 -9.36 -33.55 1.64
#